data_78ec6c1bac35d9fa1b3eca7590d61263
#
_entry.id   78ec6c1bac35d9fa1b3eca7590d61263
#
_cell.length_a   1.000
_cell.length_b   1.000
_cell.length_c   1.000
_cell.angle_alpha   90.00
_cell.angle_beta   90.00
_cell.angle_gamma   90.00
#
_symmetry.space_group_name_H-M   'P 1'
#
loop_
_entity.id
_entity.type
_entity.pdbx_description
1 polymer ?
#
loop_
_entity_poly.entity_id
_entity_poly.type
_entity_poly.pdbx_seq_one_letter_code
_entity_poly.pdbx_strand_id
1 'polypeptide(L)'
;MGDGGSSFLGLFIAVLGLFLAADTDLNLWVWLILMAPFVVDSGCTLVSRWFAGESLAPSSHKSHLYQILASRWDSHFYVTLLVWVIDWVWLFPFAYLSMNNERWGLVWFVVAYLPLVVLVWRTRSKLLSASRDE
;
A
#
# COMPACT_ATOMS: atom_id res chain seq x y z
N MET A 1 -14.98 4.44 9.77
CA MET A 1 -15.41 5.06 8.52
C MET A 1 -16.23 4.00 7.76
N GLY A 2 -17.43 4.33 7.29
CA GLY A 2 -18.22 3.40 6.47
C GLY A 2 -17.64 3.26 5.06
N ASP A 3 -18.07 2.24 4.31
CA ASP A 3 -17.58 1.93 2.96
C ASP A 3 -17.68 3.13 1.99
N GLY A 4 -18.70 3.97 2.12
CA GLY A 4 -18.86 5.19 1.34
C GLY A 4 -17.76 6.23 1.59
N GLY A 5 -17.30 6.38 2.84
CA GLY A 5 -16.24 7.34 3.19
C GLY A 5 -14.87 6.92 2.67
N SER A 6 -14.55 5.64 2.73
CA SER A 6 -13.26 5.11 2.22
C SER A 6 -13.20 5.17 0.70
N SER A 7 -14.29 4.84 0.02
CA SER A 7 -14.38 4.91 -1.44
C SER A 7 -14.28 6.36 -1.94
N PHE A 8 -14.97 7.30 -1.27
CA PHE A 8 -14.88 8.72 -1.59
C PHE A 8 -13.43 9.25 -1.42
N LEU A 9 -12.79 8.92 -0.29
CA LEU A 9 -11.43 9.36 -0.02
C LEU A 9 -10.43 8.79 -1.05
N GLY A 10 -10.57 7.51 -1.40
CA GLY A 10 -9.74 6.87 -2.42
C GLY A 10 -9.89 7.53 -3.80
N LEU A 11 -11.13 7.81 -4.22
CA LEU A 11 -11.41 8.52 -5.46
C LEU A 11 -10.84 9.95 -5.44
N PHE A 12 -11.06 10.67 -4.33
CA PHE A 12 -10.54 12.04 -4.17
C PHE A 12 -9.02 12.09 -4.28
N ILE A 13 -8.30 11.17 -3.61
CA ILE A 13 -6.85 11.06 -3.68
C ILE A 13 -6.39 10.73 -5.11
N ALA A 14 -7.06 9.81 -5.81
CA ALA A 14 -6.72 9.45 -7.18
C ALA A 14 -6.91 10.62 -8.14
N VAL A 15 -8.04 11.32 -8.07
CA VAL A 15 -8.32 12.51 -8.89
C VAL A 15 -7.33 13.62 -8.60
N LEU A 16 -7.01 13.88 -7.33
CA LEU A 16 -6.02 14.87 -6.94
C LEU A 16 -4.64 14.54 -7.53
N GLY A 17 -4.21 13.27 -7.49
CA GLY A 17 -2.95 12.84 -8.07
C GLY A 17 -2.88 13.05 -9.58
N LEU A 18 -3.95 12.71 -10.30
CA LEU A 18 -4.06 12.94 -11.74
C LEU A 18 -4.05 14.44 -12.07
N PHE A 19 -4.78 15.25 -11.30
CA PHE A 19 -4.83 16.70 -11.48
C PHE A 19 -3.44 17.33 -11.27
N LEU A 20 -2.75 16.96 -10.17
CA LEU A 20 -1.41 17.47 -9.90
C LEU A 20 -0.40 17.02 -10.96
N ALA A 21 -0.49 15.79 -11.46
CA ALA A 21 0.37 15.31 -12.53
C ALA A 21 0.13 16.02 -13.88
N ALA A 22 -1.07 16.55 -14.10
CA ALA A 22 -1.41 17.27 -15.32
C ALA A 22 -1.05 18.76 -15.28
N ASP A 23 -1.09 19.37 -14.09
CA ASP A 23 -1.00 20.84 -13.91
C ASP A 23 0.30 21.31 -13.22
N THR A 24 1.15 20.37 -12.79
CA THR A 24 2.42 20.67 -12.10
C THR A 24 3.56 19.79 -12.62
N ASP A 25 4.79 20.10 -12.20
CA ASP A 25 5.98 19.27 -12.47
C ASP A 25 6.00 17.93 -11.72
N LEU A 26 4.96 17.64 -10.92
CA LEU A 26 4.79 16.38 -10.22
C LEU A 26 4.26 15.32 -11.18
N ASN A 27 5.13 14.49 -11.71
CA ASN A 27 4.73 13.42 -12.62
C ASN A 27 3.94 12.32 -11.89
N LEU A 28 3.16 11.53 -12.65
CA LEU A 28 2.31 10.46 -12.11
C LEU A 28 3.11 9.41 -11.32
N TRP A 29 4.36 9.16 -11.66
CA TRP A 29 5.22 8.19 -10.98
C TRP A 29 5.49 8.56 -9.53
N VAL A 30 5.69 9.87 -9.25
CA VAL A 30 5.86 10.39 -7.88
C VAL A 30 4.65 10.01 -7.02
N TRP A 31 3.45 10.26 -7.55
CA TRP A 31 2.21 9.97 -6.86
C TRP A 31 2.04 8.47 -6.59
N LEU A 32 2.25 7.65 -7.63
CA LEU A 32 2.16 6.20 -7.49
C LEU A 32 3.17 5.64 -6.49
N ILE A 33 4.42 6.15 -6.48
CA ILE A 33 5.44 5.71 -5.53
C ILE A 33 5.00 6.02 -4.08
N LEU A 34 4.52 7.22 -3.79
CA LEU A 34 4.08 7.60 -2.44
C LEU A 34 2.82 6.84 -1.98
N MET A 35 1.99 6.36 -2.91
CA MET A 35 0.82 5.54 -2.59
C MET A 35 1.16 4.05 -2.38
N ALA A 36 2.42 3.64 -2.50
CA ALA A 36 2.84 2.25 -2.46
C ALA A 36 2.34 1.45 -1.23
N PRO A 37 2.39 1.94 0.02
CA PRO A 37 1.96 1.14 1.17
C PRO A 37 0.50 0.72 1.07
N PHE A 38 -0.38 1.63 0.60
CA PHE A 38 -1.80 1.36 0.44
C PHE A 38 -2.09 0.43 -0.74
N VAL A 39 -1.43 0.68 -1.88
CA VAL A 39 -1.61 -0.11 -3.11
C VAL A 39 -1.09 -1.54 -2.91
N VAL A 40 0.07 -1.70 -2.27
CA VAL A 40 0.67 -3.02 -2.02
C VAL A 40 -0.17 -3.82 -1.02
N ASP A 41 -0.61 -3.21 0.10
CA ASP A 41 -1.44 -3.92 1.08
C ASP A 41 -2.77 -4.37 0.48
N SER A 42 -3.46 -3.48 -0.22
CA SER A 42 -4.73 -3.78 -0.90
C SER A 42 -4.54 -4.81 -2.01
N GLY A 43 -3.52 -4.65 -2.85
CA GLY A 43 -3.20 -5.55 -3.96
C GLY A 43 -2.84 -6.96 -3.49
N CYS A 44 -1.95 -7.08 -2.51
CA CYS A 44 -1.60 -8.38 -1.91
C CYS A 44 -2.81 -9.05 -1.25
N THR A 45 -3.71 -8.26 -0.66
CA THR A 45 -4.95 -8.79 -0.09
C THR A 45 -5.88 -9.35 -1.16
N LEU A 46 -6.10 -8.62 -2.24
CA LEU A 46 -6.94 -9.07 -3.36
C LEU A 46 -6.37 -10.31 -4.04
N VAL A 47 -5.08 -10.31 -4.36
CA VAL A 47 -4.41 -11.44 -5.00
C VAL A 47 -4.49 -12.70 -4.15
N SER A 48 -4.25 -12.58 -2.84
CA SER A 48 -4.31 -13.75 -1.95
C SER A 48 -5.72 -14.31 -1.80
N ARG A 49 -6.76 -13.47 -1.78
CA ARG A 49 -8.16 -13.91 -1.77
C ARG A 49 -8.53 -14.62 -3.07
N TRP A 50 -8.09 -14.09 -4.19
CA TRP A 50 -8.34 -14.71 -5.49
C TRP A 50 -7.75 -16.13 -5.56
N PHE A 51 -6.49 -16.31 -5.13
CA PHE A 51 -5.86 -17.63 -5.10
C PHE A 51 -6.49 -18.59 -4.06
N ALA A 52 -7.06 -18.07 -2.99
CA ALA A 52 -7.76 -18.88 -1.98
C ALA A 52 -9.17 -19.32 -2.43
N GLY A 53 -9.67 -18.84 -3.58
CA GLY A 53 -11.04 -19.12 -4.03
C GLY A 53 -12.12 -18.52 -3.11
N GLU A 54 -11.76 -17.58 -2.24
CA GLU A 54 -12.70 -16.90 -1.36
C GLU A 54 -13.52 -15.87 -2.16
N SER A 55 -14.84 -15.81 -1.87
CA SER A 55 -15.67 -14.77 -2.46
C SER A 55 -15.15 -13.39 -2.05
N LEU A 56 -15.14 -12.44 -3.01
CA LEU A 56 -14.76 -11.05 -2.76
C LEU A 56 -15.74 -10.29 -1.85
N ALA A 57 -16.71 -11.00 -1.26
CA ALA A 57 -17.70 -10.44 -0.35
C ALA A 57 -17.04 -9.93 0.95
N PRO A 58 -17.55 -8.84 1.55
CA PRO A 58 -16.92 -8.13 2.67
C PRO A 58 -16.96 -8.85 4.02
N SER A 59 -17.22 -10.16 4.07
CA SER A 59 -17.47 -10.92 5.30
C SER A 59 -16.25 -11.24 6.18
N SER A 60 -15.03 -10.85 5.77
CA SER A 60 -13.83 -11.04 6.60
C SER A 60 -13.16 -9.69 6.89
N HIS A 61 -13.58 -9.07 7.97
CA HIS A 61 -13.15 -7.73 8.42
C HIS A 61 -11.67 -7.61 8.87
N LYS A 62 -10.85 -8.66 8.79
CA LYS A 62 -9.45 -8.65 9.29
C LYS A 62 -8.43 -9.16 8.28
N SER A 63 -8.53 -8.75 7.01
CA SER A 63 -7.67 -9.30 5.96
C SER A 63 -6.51 -8.40 5.53
N HIS A 64 -6.52 -7.12 5.87
CA HIS A 64 -5.43 -6.20 5.57
C HIS A 64 -4.28 -6.35 6.55
N LEU A 65 -3.04 -6.32 6.05
CA LEU A 65 -1.85 -6.50 6.87
C LEU A 65 -1.77 -5.46 8.00
N TYR A 66 -2.11 -4.20 7.73
CA TYR A 66 -2.09 -3.15 8.74
C TYR A 66 -3.06 -3.44 9.92
N GLN A 67 -4.22 -4.06 9.65
CA GLN A 67 -5.18 -4.44 10.68
C GLN A 67 -4.66 -5.58 11.56
N ILE A 68 -4.00 -6.56 10.93
CA ILE A 68 -3.38 -7.69 11.63
C ILE A 68 -2.24 -7.18 12.53
N LEU A 69 -1.41 -6.28 12.04
CA LEU A 69 -0.33 -5.68 12.82
C LEU A 69 -0.87 -4.81 13.96
N ALA A 70 -1.90 -4.00 13.71
CA ALA A 70 -2.53 -3.17 14.72
C ALA A 70 -3.15 -4.00 15.86
N SER A 71 -3.80 -5.12 15.53
CA SER A 71 -4.35 -6.04 16.52
C SER A 71 -3.26 -6.78 17.30
N ARG A 72 -2.12 -7.08 16.69
CA ARG A 72 -1.01 -7.79 17.35
C ARG A 72 -0.18 -6.88 18.26
N TRP A 73 -0.03 -5.62 17.90
CA TRP A 73 0.70 -4.62 18.70
C TRP A 73 -0.20 -3.86 19.66
N ASP A 74 -1.51 -4.14 19.63
CA ASP A 74 -2.55 -3.44 20.42
C ASP A 74 -2.43 -1.91 20.29
N SER A 75 -1.95 -1.44 19.16
CA SER A 75 -1.70 -0.02 18.91
C SER A 75 -1.71 0.32 17.42
N HIS A 76 -2.65 1.18 17.03
CA HIS A 76 -2.67 1.77 15.70
C HIS A 76 -1.52 2.78 15.48
N PHE A 77 -1.03 3.39 16.57
CA PHE A 77 0.03 4.40 16.49
C PHE A 77 1.33 3.83 15.91
N TYR A 78 1.78 2.68 16.38
CA TYR A 78 3.03 2.08 15.89
C TYR A 78 2.95 1.65 14.42
N VAL A 79 1.78 1.19 13.98
CA VAL A 79 1.59 0.83 12.56
C VAL A 79 1.61 2.07 11.68
N THR A 80 0.94 3.14 12.09
CA THR A 80 0.96 4.42 11.37
C THR A 80 2.38 5.00 11.32
N LEU A 81 3.11 4.96 12.45
CA LEU A 81 4.50 5.42 12.51
C LEU A 81 5.40 4.60 11.57
N LEU A 82 5.22 3.27 11.52
CA LEU A 82 5.97 2.40 10.61
C LEU A 82 5.73 2.78 9.13
N VAL A 83 4.47 2.97 8.74
CA VAL A 83 4.13 3.41 7.38
C VAL A 83 4.78 4.75 7.09
N TRP A 84 4.71 5.68 8.02
CA TRP A 84 5.30 7.02 7.87
C TRP A 84 6.84 6.97 7.71
N VAL A 85 7.51 6.11 8.47
CA VAL A 85 8.96 5.89 8.32
C VAL A 85 9.29 5.28 6.97
N ILE A 86 8.51 4.31 6.49
CA ILE A 86 8.67 3.72 5.16
C ILE A 86 8.51 4.78 4.07
N ASP A 87 7.50 5.65 4.17
CA ASP A 87 7.26 6.72 3.21
C ASP A 87 8.45 7.69 3.17
N TRP A 88 8.93 8.15 4.31
CA TRP A 88 10.01 9.13 4.36
C TRP A 88 11.40 8.56 4.02
N VAL A 89 11.73 7.36 4.53
CA VAL A 89 13.07 6.80 4.42
C VAL A 89 13.25 6.04 3.11
N TRP A 90 12.19 5.37 2.65
CA TRP A 90 12.26 4.51 1.46
C TRP A 90 11.61 5.14 0.24
N LEU A 91 10.35 5.52 0.31
CA LEU A 91 9.59 5.93 -0.87
C LEU A 91 9.91 7.36 -1.33
N PHE A 92 10.10 8.28 -0.40
CA PHE A 92 10.41 9.68 -0.72
C PHE A 92 11.67 9.84 -1.57
N PRO A 93 12.81 9.16 -1.31
CA PRO A 93 13.99 9.23 -2.19
C PRO A 93 13.71 8.79 -3.63
N PHE A 94 12.95 7.71 -3.83
CA PHE A 94 12.58 7.25 -5.18
C PHE A 94 11.56 8.17 -5.85
N ALA A 95 10.63 8.73 -5.11
CA ALA A 95 9.71 9.74 -5.61
C ALA A 95 10.49 11.00 -6.10
N TYR A 96 11.46 11.46 -5.31
CA TYR A 96 12.33 12.58 -5.69
C TYR A 96 13.19 12.28 -6.93
N LEU A 97 13.77 11.07 -7.03
CA LEU A 97 14.51 10.64 -8.21
C LEU A 97 13.61 10.57 -9.45
N SER A 98 12.38 10.12 -9.30
CA SER A 98 11.39 10.07 -10.38
C SER A 98 10.98 11.47 -10.84
N MET A 99 10.85 12.43 -9.92
CA MET A 99 10.54 13.82 -10.26
C MET A 99 11.63 14.42 -11.16
N ASN A 100 12.91 14.17 -10.83
CA ASN A 100 14.03 14.69 -11.61
C ASN A 100 14.30 13.95 -12.93
N ASN A 101 13.81 12.71 -13.07
CA ASN A 101 14.05 11.86 -14.23
C ASN A 101 12.79 11.05 -14.60
N GLU A 102 11.80 11.70 -15.18
CA GLU A 102 10.54 11.07 -15.56
C GLU A 102 10.71 9.87 -16.47
N ARG A 103 11.69 9.91 -17.37
CA ARG A 103 12.03 8.81 -18.29
C ARG A 103 12.32 7.48 -17.57
N TRP A 104 12.83 7.53 -16.34
CA TRP A 104 13.14 6.40 -15.48
C TRP A 104 12.06 6.15 -14.41
N GLY A 105 10.94 6.85 -14.48
CA GLY A 105 9.86 6.77 -13.49
C GLY A 105 9.37 5.35 -13.25
N LEU A 106 9.19 4.56 -14.32
CA LEU A 106 8.82 3.14 -14.21
C LEU A 106 9.87 2.31 -13.46
N VAL A 107 11.14 2.58 -13.67
CA VAL A 107 12.23 1.85 -12.98
C VAL A 107 12.21 2.17 -11.50
N TRP A 108 12.10 3.44 -11.13
CA TRP A 108 12.02 3.87 -9.73
C TRP A 108 10.78 3.33 -9.04
N PHE A 109 9.64 3.31 -9.76
CA PHE A 109 8.41 2.68 -9.29
C PHE A 109 8.62 1.19 -8.97
N VAL A 110 9.18 0.41 -9.89
CA VAL A 110 9.42 -1.03 -9.67
C VAL A 110 10.38 -1.26 -8.51
N VAL A 111 11.49 -0.50 -8.45
CA VAL A 111 12.47 -0.60 -7.36
C VAL A 111 11.86 -0.26 -6.00
N ALA A 112 10.99 0.75 -5.94
CA ALA A 112 10.30 1.15 -4.72
C ALA A 112 9.27 0.10 -4.25
N TYR A 113 8.51 -0.49 -5.17
CA TYR A 113 7.44 -1.44 -4.87
C TYR A 113 7.92 -2.84 -4.52
N LEU A 114 8.96 -3.34 -5.22
CA LEU A 114 9.39 -4.73 -5.12
C LEU A 114 9.69 -5.17 -3.69
N PRO A 115 10.50 -4.45 -2.88
CA PRO A 115 10.77 -4.86 -1.51
C PRO A 115 9.53 -4.78 -0.61
N LEU A 116 8.62 -3.85 -0.85
CA LEU A 116 7.36 -3.74 -0.10
C LEU A 116 6.45 -4.93 -0.38
N VAL A 117 6.29 -5.32 -1.64
CA VAL A 117 5.52 -6.51 -2.03
C VAL A 117 6.10 -7.76 -1.37
N VAL A 118 7.43 -7.95 -1.41
CA VAL A 118 8.10 -9.08 -0.77
C VAL A 118 7.91 -9.07 0.74
N LEU A 119 8.02 -7.91 1.38
CA LEU A 119 7.83 -7.73 2.82
C LEU A 119 6.40 -8.10 3.24
N VAL A 120 5.41 -7.51 2.57
CA VAL A 120 3.98 -7.75 2.86
C VAL A 120 3.64 -9.21 2.64
N TRP A 121 4.08 -9.80 1.53
CA TRP A 121 3.83 -11.21 1.22
C TRP A 121 4.43 -12.16 2.26
N ARG A 122 5.70 -11.96 2.63
CA ARG A 122 6.38 -12.78 3.65
C ARG A 122 5.75 -12.64 5.04
N THR A 123 5.41 -11.42 5.43
CA THR A 123 4.80 -11.17 6.75
C THR A 123 3.42 -11.83 6.82
N ARG A 124 2.63 -11.68 5.77
CA ARG A 124 1.30 -12.28 5.68
C ARG A 124 1.36 -13.82 5.70
N SER A 125 2.26 -14.44 4.92
CA SER A 125 2.40 -15.90 4.89
C SER A 125 2.76 -16.47 6.27
N LYS A 126 3.65 -15.81 7.01
CA LYS A 126 4.02 -16.22 8.38
C LYS A 126 2.85 -16.10 9.38
N LEU A 127 2.04 -15.05 9.24
CA LEU A 127 0.89 -14.82 10.12
C LEU A 127 -0.22 -15.83 9.88
N LEU A 128 -0.45 -16.21 8.62
CA LEU A 128 -1.44 -17.23 8.24
C LEU A 128 -1.00 -18.65 8.62
N SER A 129 0.30 -18.95 8.60
CA SER A 129 0.80 -20.27 9.07
C SER A 129 0.66 -20.40 10.59
N ALA A 130 0.99 -19.36 11.35
CA ALA A 130 0.87 -19.37 12.81
C ALA A 130 -0.58 -19.54 13.31
N SER A 131 -1.58 -19.09 12.57
CA SER A 131 -3.01 -19.25 12.91
C SER A 131 -3.59 -20.61 12.55
N ARG A 132 -2.84 -21.48 11.86
CA ARG A 132 -3.26 -22.86 11.55
C ARG A 132 -2.76 -23.87 12.57
N ASP A 133 -1.75 -23.50 13.34
CA ASP A 133 -1.09 -24.35 14.33
C ASP A 133 -1.70 -24.18 15.75
N GLU A 134 -2.68 -23.26 15.91
CA GLU A 134 -3.52 -23.09 17.10
C GLU A 134 -4.91 -23.75 16.91
#